data_a35e873d7e645379c4bf607d4f649384
#
_entry.id   a35e873d7e645379c4bf607d4f649384
#
_cell.length_a   1.000
_cell.length_b   1.000
_cell.length_c   1.000
_cell.angle_alpha   90.00
_cell.angle_beta   90.00
_cell.angle_gamma   90.00
#
_symmetry.space_group_name_H-M   'P 1'
#
loop_
_entity.id
_entity.type
_entity.pdbx_description
1 polymer ?
#
loop_
_entity_poly.entity_id
_entity_poly.type
_entity_poly.pdbx_seq_one_letter_code
_entity_poly.pdbx_strand_id
1 'polypeptide(L)'
;MSRKIINSPTDFKNIIGEFLGSTDWKLITQKEINSFAEATEDYQWIHVNTEKVITDSPFKKTIAHGYYSLSLIPKLSSEIWECKNLKLILNYGTEKIRFISPVICNSFIRASIMVLDAKDYKGGILLTSKVTIEIKNNEKPALIAETLSLLYQ
;
A
#
# COMPACT_ATOMS: atom_id res chain seq x y z
N MET A 1 -6.20 -15.74 3.14
CA MET A 1 -4.88 -16.45 3.20
C MET A 1 -4.33 -16.43 4.62
N SER A 2 -3.52 -17.43 5.04
CA SER A 2 -2.84 -17.36 6.34
C SER A 2 -1.69 -16.34 6.26
N ARG A 3 -1.57 -15.50 7.31
CA ARG A 3 -0.45 -14.55 7.41
C ARG A 3 0.86 -15.28 7.60
N LYS A 4 1.94 -14.76 7.04
CA LYS A 4 3.29 -15.22 7.35
C LYS A 4 3.65 -14.78 8.77
N ILE A 5 3.98 -15.73 9.65
CA ILE A 5 4.35 -15.45 11.04
C ILE A 5 5.86 -15.27 11.13
N ILE A 6 6.27 -14.11 11.64
CA ILE A 6 7.65 -13.75 11.97
C ILE A 6 7.75 -13.69 13.49
N ASN A 7 8.72 -14.34 14.11
CA ASN A 7 8.76 -14.42 15.57
C ASN A 7 9.31 -13.11 16.20
N SER A 8 10.27 -12.47 15.56
CA SER A 8 10.84 -11.20 16.06
C SER A 8 11.25 -10.28 14.90
N PRO A 9 11.40 -8.96 15.13
CA PRO A 9 11.92 -8.03 14.14
C PRO A 9 13.26 -8.44 13.53
N THR A 10 14.16 -9.04 14.31
CA THR A 10 15.47 -9.49 13.83
C THR A 10 15.39 -10.62 12.82
N ASP A 11 14.32 -11.42 12.84
CA ASP A 11 14.16 -12.55 11.91
C ASP A 11 13.93 -12.09 10.47
N PHE A 12 13.54 -10.84 10.25
CA PHE A 12 13.48 -10.28 8.90
C PHE A 12 14.82 -10.31 8.17
N LYS A 13 15.95 -10.30 8.90
CA LYS A 13 17.30 -10.41 8.32
C LYS A 13 17.53 -11.76 7.64
N ASN A 14 16.82 -12.80 8.08
CA ASN A 14 16.97 -14.16 7.55
C ASN A 14 16.11 -14.42 6.30
N ILE A 15 15.22 -13.48 5.96
CA ILE A 15 14.27 -13.64 4.86
C ILE A 15 14.37 -12.48 3.83
N ILE A 16 15.54 -11.85 3.76
CA ILE A 16 15.84 -10.85 2.72
C ILE A 16 15.74 -11.51 1.34
N GLY A 17 15.04 -10.88 0.42
CA GLY A 17 14.74 -11.38 -0.92
C GLY A 17 13.47 -12.26 -0.98
N GLU A 18 12.85 -12.61 0.15
CA GLU A 18 11.65 -13.43 0.13
C GLU A 18 10.38 -12.63 -0.18
N PHE A 19 9.51 -13.26 -0.94
CA PHE A 19 8.13 -12.84 -1.16
C PHE A 19 7.27 -13.27 0.03
N LEU A 20 6.67 -12.30 0.72
CA LEU A 20 5.87 -12.56 1.92
C LEU A 20 4.44 -13.01 1.60
N GLY A 21 3.91 -12.61 0.45
CA GLY A 21 2.55 -12.94 0.02
C GLY A 21 1.82 -11.76 -0.60
N SER A 22 0.53 -11.99 -0.88
CA SER A 22 -0.40 -10.98 -1.38
C SER A 22 -1.67 -10.99 -0.52
N THR A 23 -2.37 -9.84 -0.49
CA THR A 23 -3.70 -9.75 0.15
C THR A 23 -4.79 -10.36 -0.74
N ASP A 24 -5.96 -10.53 -0.19
CA ASP A 24 -7.18 -10.66 -0.99
C ASP A 24 -7.47 -9.35 -1.74
N TRP A 25 -8.37 -9.45 -2.73
CA TRP A 25 -8.79 -8.30 -3.52
C TRP A 25 -9.71 -7.38 -2.72
N LYS A 26 -9.34 -6.10 -2.60
CA LYS A 26 -10.12 -5.04 -1.96
C LYS A 26 -10.79 -4.17 -3.01
N LEU A 27 -12.12 -4.00 -2.93
CA LEU A 27 -12.86 -3.03 -3.72
C LEU A 27 -12.56 -1.60 -3.24
N ILE A 28 -12.31 -0.68 -4.18
CA ILE A 28 -12.14 0.75 -3.93
C ILE A 28 -13.43 1.48 -4.31
N THR A 29 -14.11 2.02 -3.33
CA THR A 29 -15.41 2.66 -3.49
C THR A 29 -15.32 4.19 -3.57
N GLN A 30 -16.32 4.83 -4.17
CA GLN A 30 -16.42 6.30 -4.18
C GLN A 30 -16.51 6.88 -2.75
N LYS A 31 -17.17 6.16 -1.83
CA LYS A 31 -17.24 6.58 -0.41
C LYS A 31 -15.86 6.71 0.21
N GLU A 32 -14.98 5.74 -0.01
CA GLU A 32 -13.60 5.77 0.51
C GLU A 32 -12.78 6.91 -0.12
N ILE A 33 -12.94 7.12 -1.45
CA ILE A 33 -12.28 8.23 -2.15
C ILE A 33 -12.74 9.57 -1.57
N ASN A 34 -14.04 9.75 -1.35
CA ASN A 34 -14.59 10.97 -0.76
C ASN A 34 -14.09 11.18 0.69
N SER A 35 -14.04 10.12 1.49
CA SER A 35 -13.50 10.20 2.86
C SER A 35 -12.02 10.60 2.88
N PHE A 36 -11.23 10.14 1.92
CA PHE A 36 -9.83 10.54 1.80
C PHE A 36 -9.73 12.01 1.35
N ALA A 37 -10.54 12.43 0.38
CA ALA A 37 -10.61 13.83 -0.07
C ALA A 37 -10.97 14.77 1.09
N GLU A 38 -11.93 14.38 1.94
CA GLU A 38 -12.33 15.15 3.12
C GLU A 38 -11.20 15.24 4.16
N ALA A 39 -10.50 14.14 4.43
CA ALA A 39 -9.42 14.10 5.41
C ALA A 39 -8.17 14.88 4.98
N THR A 40 -7.94 15.03 3.67
CA THR A 40 -6.75 15.70 3.11
C THR A 40 -7.05 17.06 2.48
N GLU A 41 -8.35 17.42 2.38
CA GLU A 41 -8.85 18.61 1.67
C GLU A 41 -8.47 18.64 0.17
N ASP A 42 -8.13 17.46 -0.40
CA ASP A 42 -7.86 17.31 -1.84
C ASP A 42 -9.14 16.96 -2.60
N TYR A 43 -9.87 17.99 -2.98
CA TYR A 43 -11.13 17.90 -3.72
C TYR A 43 -10.95 18.06 -5.23
N GLN A 44 -9.81 17.68 -5.79
CA GLN A 44 -9.66 17.73 -7.24
C GLN A 44 -10.81 16.95 -7.91
N TRP A 45 -11.43 17.59 -8.90
CA TRP A 45 -12.67 17.11 -9.52
C TRP A 45 -12.60 15.67 -10.07
N ILE A 46 -11.43 15.21 -10.51
CA ILE A 46 -11.22 13.85 -11.03
C ILE A 46 -11.47 12.76 -9.97
N HIS A 47 -11.46 13.13 -8.68
CA HIS A 47 -11.69 12.22 -7.57
C HIS A 47 -13.13 12.25 -7.06
N VAL A 48 -13.75 13.42 -7.07
CA VAL A 48 -15.02 13.63 -6.32
C VAL A 48 -16.21 14.03 -7.20
N ASN A 49 -16.01 14.55 -8.42
CA ASN A 49 -17.11 14.97 -9.28
C ASN A 49 -17.50 13.87 -10.28
N THR A 50 -18.45 13.04 -9.90
CA THR A 50 -18.90 11.88 -10.67
C THR A 50 -19.61 12.25 -11.98
N GLU A 51 -20.14 13.46 -12.11
CA GLU A 51 -20.80 13.95 -13.35
C GLU A 51 -19.74 14.49 -14.32
N LYS A 52 -18.88 15.36 -13.85
CA LYS A 52 -17.84 15.98 -14.68
C LYS A 52 -16.87 14.96 -15.29
N VAL A 53 -16.54 13.90 -14.59
CA VAL A 53 -15.62 12.87 -15.13
C VAL A 53 -16.18 12.13 -16.34
N ILE A 54 -17.51 12.07 -16.52
CA ILE A 54 -18.14 11.41 -17.66
C ILE A 54 -17.79 12.14 -18.97
N THR A 55 -17.77 13.46 -18.94
CA THR A 55 -17.49 14.29 -20.12
C THR A 55 -16.02 14.61 -20.27
N ASP A 56 -15.37 15.05 -19.19
CA ASP A 56 -14.08 15.74 -19.23
C ASP A 56 -12.89 14.82 -18.92
N SER A 57 -13.13 13.63 -18.31
CA SER A 57 -12.05 12.70 -17.99
C SER A 57 -11.89 11.60 -19.05
N PRO A 58 -10.63 11.23 -19.42
CA PRO A 58 -10.40 10.09 -20.29
C PRO A 58 -10.83 8.76 -19.64
N PHE A 59 -10.96 8.73 -18.31
CA PHE A 59 -11.34 7.53 -17.55
C PHE A 59 -12.85 7.30 -17.48
N LYS A 60 -13.68 8.33 -17.77
CA LYS A 60 -15.15 8.31 -17.72
C LYS A 60 -15.75 7.92 -16.35
N LYS A 61 -14.90 7.80 -15.35
CA LYS A 61 -15.20 7.53 -13.94
C LYS A 61 -14.19 8.29 -13.08
N THR A 62 -14.52 8.50 -11.82
CA THR A 62 -13.57 9.02 -10.85
C THR A 62 -12.42 8.03 -10.64
N ILE A 63 -11.30 8.55 -10.21
CA ILE A 63 -10.12 7.76 -9.83
C ILE A 63 -9.76 8.03 -8.37
N ALA A 64 -9.21 7.04 -7.70
CA ALA A 64 -8.65 7.20 -6.36
C ALA A 64 -7.42 8.11 -6.40
N HIS A 65 -7.19 8.88 -5.34
CA HIS A 65 -5.93 9.58 -5.14
C HIS A 65 -4.78 8.59 -5.10
N GLY A 66 -3.66 8.90 -5.72
CA GLY A 66 -2.47 8.07 -5.62
C GLY A 66 -2.02 7.88 -4.17
N TYR A 67 -2.06 8.96 -3.39
CA TYR A 67 -1.74 8.94 -1.96
C TYR A 67 -2.73 8.13 -1.12
N TYR A 68 -4.00 8.01 -1.52
CA TYR A 68 -4.93 7.07 -0.89
C TYR A 68 -4.44 5.64 -1.06
N SER A 69 -4.09 5.23 -2.29
CA SER A 69 -3.57 3.89 -2.56
C SER A 69 -2.27 3.62 -1.78
N LEU A 70 -1.40 4.63 -1.64
CA LEU A 70 -0.18 4.53 -0.83
C LEU A 70 -0.51 4.37 0.66
N SER A 71 -1.46 5.14 1.19
CA SER A 71 -1.84 5.10 2.61
C SER A 71 -2.52 3.80 3.04
N LEU A 72 -2.99 3.00 2.10
CA LEU A 72 -3.51 1.66 2.37
C LEU A 72 -2.42 0.62 2.67
N ILE A 73 -1.15 0.88 2.33
CA ILE A 73 -0.05 -0.09 2.48
C ILE A 73 0.06 -0.65 3.91
N PRO A 74 0.03 0.14 4.99
CA PRO A 74 0.14 -0.41 6.34
C PRO A 74 -0.98 -1.41 6.68
N LYS A 75 -2.22 -1.08 6.31
CA LYS A 75 -3.37 -1.97 6.51
C LYS A 75 -3.24 -3.26 5.69
N LEU A 76 -2.89 -3.14 4.42
CA LEU A 76 -2.72 -4.31 3.55
C LEU A 76 -1.53 -5.17 3.98
N SER A 77 -0.43 -4.55 4.43
CA SER A 77 0.72 -5.28 4.97
C SER A 77 0.37 -6.13 6.19
N SER A 78 -0.48 -5.63 7.08
CA SER A 78 -0.94 -6.36 8.26
C SER A 78 -1.81 -7.60 7.94
N GLU A 79 -2.28 -7.73 6.72
CA GLU A 79 -2.99 -8.92 6.23
C GLU A 79 -2.04 -9.99 5.69
N ILE A 80 -0.81 -9.60 5.32
CA ILE A 80 0.19 -10.50 4.73
C ILE A 80 1.09 -11.12 5.78
N TRP A 81 1.55 -10.34 6.75
CA TRP A 81 2.45 -10.83 7.78
C TRP A 81 2.10 -10.30 9.18
N GLU A 82 2.58 -11.02 10.18
CA GLU A 82 2.47 -10.68 11.61
C GLU A 82 3.79 -10.97 12.29
N CYS A 83 4.27 -10.06 13.12
CA CYS A 83 5.46 -10.23 13.96
C CYS A 83 5.03 -10.34 15.43
N LYS A 84 5.31 -11.50 16.06
CA LYS A 84 4.83 -11.82 17.42
C LYS A 84 5.42 -10.93 18.51
N ASN A 85 6.73 -10.67 18.45
CA ASN A 85 7.45 -9.90 19.46
C ASN A 85 7.66 -8.45 19.02
N LEU A 86 6.66 -7.86 18.37
CA LEU A 86 6.66 -6.48 17.92
C LEU A 86 5.88 -5.61 18.90
N LYS A 87 6.53 -4.64 19.52
CA LYS A 87 5.87 -3.63 20.37
C LYS A 87 5.39 -2.42 19.58
N LEU A 88 6.19 -2.01 18.61
CA LEU A 88 5.92 -0.79 17.84
C LEU A 88 6.43 -0.93 16.41
N ILE A 89 5.63 -0.48 15.46
CA ILE A 89 6.02 -0.27 14.07
C ILE A 89 5.78 1.19 13.69
N LEU A 90 6.79 1.84 13.13
CA LEU A 90 6.69 3.19 12.59
C LEU A 90 6.84 3.17 11.08
N ASN A 91 5.96 3.85 10.38
CA ASN A 91 6.17 4.17 8.97
C ASN A 91 7.28 5.23 8.90
N TYR A 92 8.52 4.79 8.64
CA TYR A 92 9.69 5.64 8.70
C TYR A 92 9.86 6.48 7.45
N GLY A 93 9.44 5.96 6.31
CA GLY A 93 9.51 6.66 5.04
C GLY A 93 9.31 5.75 3.84
N THR A 94 9.58 6.33 2.69
CA THR A 94 9.61 5.64 1.39
C THR A 94 10.77 6.20 0.58
N GLU A 95 11.50 5.34 -0.13
CA GLU A 95 12.62 5.79 -0.96
C GLU A 95 12.23 5.96 -2.42
N LYS A 96 11.45 5.04 -2.95
CA LYS A 96 11.02 5.07 -4.34
C LYS A 96 9.52 4.83 -4.43
N ILE A 97 8.80 5.78 -5.00
CA ILE A 97 7.37 5.65 -5.28
C ILE A 97 7.14 6.00 -6.74
N ARG A 98 6.33 5.18 -7.40
CA ARG A 98 5.79 5.49 -8.72
C ARG A 98 4.32 5.09 -8.77
N PHE A 99 3.48 6.07 -9.07
CA PHE A 99 2.08 5.86 -9.44
C PHE A 99 2.05 5.57 -10.94
N ILE A 100 1.70 4.33 -11.30
CA ILE A 100 1.87 3.80 -12.65
C ILE A 100 0.55 3.80 -13.41
N SER A 101 -0.52 3.33 -12.74
CA SER A 101 -1.86 3.30 -13.32
C SER A 101 -2.89 3.87 -12.36
N PRO A 102 -3.85 4.68 -12.84
CA PRO A 102 -4.92 5.18 -11.99
C PRO A 102 -5.83 4.03 -11.51
N VAL A 103 -6.21 4.09 -10.24
CA VAL A 103 -7.22 3.18 -9.68
C VAL A 103 -8.60 3.80 -9.93
N ILE A 104 -9.31 3.27 -10.91
CA ILE A 104 -10.68 3.73 -11.24
C ILE A 104 -11.63 3.31 -10.12
N CYS A 105 -12.56 4.19 -9.76
CA CYS A 105 -13.61 3.88 -8.78
C CYS A 105 -14.32 2.56 -9.15
N ASN A 106 -14.57 1.72 -8.15
CA ASN A 106 -15.08 0.36 -8.25
C ASN A 106 -14.11 -0.67 -8.87
N SER A 107 -12.83 -0.35 -8.97
CA SER A 107 -11.78 -1.36 -9.23
C SER A 107 -11.42 -2.13 -7.97
N PHE A 108 -10.91 -3.34 -8.17
CA PHE A 108 -10.33 -4.15 -7.11
C PHE A 108 -8.81 -4.01 -7.13
N ILE A 109 -8.21 -3.81 -5.97
CA ILE A 109 -6.75 -3.79 -5.79
C ILE A 109 -6.31 -4.85 -4.79
N ARG A 110 -5.03 -5.23 -4.83
CA ARG A 110 -4.37 -6.01 -3.78
C ARG A 110 -2.92 -5.57 -3.62
N ALA A 111 -2.36 -5.78 -2.43
CA ALA A 111 -0.95 -5.58 -2.18
C ALA A 111 -0.19 -6.91 -2.30
N SER A 112 1.05 -6.82 -2.78
CA SER A 112 2.05 -7.87 -2.66
C SER A 112 3.34 -7.30 -2.08
N ILE A 113 4.05 -8.08 -1.24
CA ILE A 113 5.21 -7.61 -0.49
C ILE A 113 6.40 -8.56 -0.66
N MET A 114 7.57 -7.95 -0.89
CA MET A 114 8.88 -8.61 -0.87
C MET A 114 9.80 -7.89 0.11
N VAL A 115 10.55 -8.62 0.92
CA VAL A 115 11.58 -8.04 1.79
C VAL A 115 12.80 -7.70 0.95
N LEU A 116 13.23 -6.44 0.95
CA LEU A 116 14.43 -6.01 0.24
C LEU A 116 15.66 -5.94 1.14
N ASP A 117 15.48 -5.46 2.37
CA ASP A 117 16.57 -5.32 3.35
C ASP A 117 16.01 -5.29 4.77
N ALA A 118 16.83 -5.69 5.74
CA ALA A 118 16.52 -5.57 7.16
C ALA A 118 17.83 -5.38 7.95
N LYS A 119 17.98 -4.25 8.63
CA LYS A 119 19.22 -3.91 9.33
C LYS A 119 18.97 -3.23 10.68
N ASP A 120 19.95 -3.33 11.58
CA ASP A 120 19.90 -2.59 12.84
C ASP A 120 19.91 -1.08 12.58
N TYR A 121 18.99 -0.37 13.21
CA TYR A 121 18.89 1.07 13.08
C TYR A 121 18.15 1.68 14.27
N LYS A 122 18.76 2.66 14.93
CA LYS A 122 18.17 3.42 16.06
C LYS A 122 17.54 2.55 17.15
N GLY A 123 18.19 1.44 17.50
CA GLY A 123 17.70 0.51 18.53
C GLY A 123 16.56 -0.42 18.11
N GLY A 124 16.22 -0.44 16.85
CA GLY A 124 15.27 -1.35 16.24
C GLY A 124 15.77 -1.95 14.93
N ILE A 125 14.87 -2.51 14.15
CA ILE A 125 15.15 -3.03 12.80
C ILE A 125 14.50 -2.11 11.77
N LEU A 126 15.30 -1.55 10.88
CA LEU A 126 14.82 -0.86 9.69
C LEU A 126 14.57 -1.92 8.61
N LEU A 127 13.29 -2.16 8.36
CA LEU A 127 12.80 -3.06 7.31
C LEU A 127 12.53 -2.26 6.04
N THR A 128 13.17 -2.65 4.94
CA THR A 128 12.88 -2.14 3.60
C THR A 128 12.06 -3.18 2.85
N SER A 129 10.88 -2.80 2.37
CA SER A 129 10.00 -3.69 1.62
C SER A 129 9.63 -3.09 0.28
N LYS A 130 9.67 -3.90 -0.77
CA LYS A 130 9.02 -3.58 -2.04
C LYS A 130 7.55 -3.95 -1.93
N VAL A 131 6.70 -2.95 -2.07
CA VAL A 131 5.24 -3.12 -2.10
C VAL A 131 4.74 -2.80 -3.49
N THR A 132 3.95 -3.71 -4.05
CA THR A 132 3.25 -3.51 -5.32
C THR A 132 1.76 -3.53 -5.05
N ILE A 133 1.05 -2.46 -5.45
CA ILE A 133 -0.42 -2.45 -5.46
C ILE A 133 -0.88 -2.78 -6.88
N GLU A 134 -1.46 -3.96 -7.03
CA GLU A 134 -1.99 -4.45 -8.30
C GLU A 134 -3.45 -4.02 -8.47
N ILE A 135 -3.89 -3.85 -9.72
CA ILE A 135 -5.30 -3.63 -10.10
C ILE A 135 -5.78 -4.89 -10.80
N LYS A 136 -6.92 -5.42 -10.37
CA LYS A 136 -7.50 -6.63 -10.97
C LYS A 136 -7.78 -6.42 -12.46
N ASN A 137 -7.37 -7.38 -13.27
CA ASN A 137 -7.51 -7.36 -14.73
C ASN A 137 -6.74 -6.21 -15.43
N ASN A 138 -5.69 -5.67 -14.80
CA ASN A 138 -4.79 -4.69 -15.40
C ASN A 138 -3.36 -5.23 -15.38
N GLU A 139 -2.64 -5.15 -16.50
CA GLU A 139 -1.25 -5.62 -16.59
C GLU A 139 -0.28 -4.77 -15.78
N LYS A 140 -0.57 -3.46 -15.68
CA LYS A 140 0.28 -2.53 -14.94
C LYS A 140 -0.28 -2.31 -13.54
N PRO A 141 0.57 -2.31 -12.49
CA PRO A 141 0.13 -2.03 -11.13
C PRO A 141 -0.32 -0.57 -10.97
N ALA A 142 -1.07 -0.29 -9.91
CA ALA A 142 -1.42 1.07 -9.49
C ALA A 142 -0.18 1.83 -9.03
N LEU A 143 0.61 1.19 -8.16
CA LEU A 143 1.86 1.76 -7.66
C LEU A 143 2.88 0.67 -7.33
N ILE A 144 4.14 1.09 -7.31
CA ILE A 144 5.26 0.36 -6.70
C ILE A 144 5.95 1.33 -5.74
N ALA A 145 6.23 0.86 -4.52
CA ALA A 145 6.92 1.63 -3.50
C ALA A 145 7.99 0.79 -2.80
N GLU A 146 9.13 1.40 -2.47
CA GLU A 146 10.09 0.87 -1.50
C GLU A 146 9.78 1.56 -0.16
N THR A 147 9.13 0.86 0.75
CA THR A 147 8.71 1.38 2.05
C THR A 147 9.74 1.07 3.12
N LEU A 148 9.93 2.01 4.04
CA LEU A 148 10.78 1.89 5.21
C LEU A 148 9.93 1.82 6.47
N SER A 149 10.02 0.71 7.19
CA SER A 149 9.34 0.52 8.47
C SER A 149 10.37 0.30 9.57
N LEU A 150 10.25 1.03 10.67
CA LEU A 150 11.11 0.85 11.84
C LEU A 150 10.37 0.01 12.88
N LEU A 151 10.92 -1.17 13.17
CA LEU A 151 10.34 -2.19 14.01
C LEU A 151 11.07 -2.23 15.36
N TYR A 152 10.32 -2.13 16.47
CA TYR A 152 10.83 -2.26 17.82
C TYR A 152 10.25 -3.50 18.53
N GLN A 153 11.12 -4.19 19.23
CA GLN A 153 10.81 -5.34 20.09
C GLN A 153 10.58 -4.90 21.53
#